data_aec765449721b8a17ffb9fa127a5350c
#
_entry.id   aec765449721b8a17ffb9fa127a5350c
#
_cell.length_a   1.000
_cell.length_b   1.000
_cell.length_c   1.000
_cell.angle_alpha   90.00
_cell.angle_beta   90.00
_cell.angle_gamma   90.00
#
_symmetry.space_group_name_H-M   'P 1'
#
loop_
_entity.id
_entity.type
_entity.pdbx_description
1 polymer ?
#
loop_
_entity_poly.entity_id
_entity_poly.type
_entity_poly.pdbx_seq_one_letter_code
_entity_poly.pdbx_strand_id
1 'polypeptide(L)'
;MSIAVIGAVFVDIKGFPFDHYLPSGRNAGRVEYIHGGVARNVVEDIANMELRPTYVGIVDDTCMGADVLRKLQNHKVNTDYVLTVP
;
A
#
# COMPACT_ATOMS: atom_id res chain seq x y z
N MET A 1 0.06 15.32 -20.59
CA MET A 1 -0.25 13.89 -20.72
C MET A 1 -0.79 13.38 -19.39
N SER A 2 -1.90 12.67 -19.41
CA SER A 2 -2.50 12.08 -18.20
C SER A 2 -2.22 10.59 -18.17
N ILE A 3 -1.83 10.09 -17.00
CA ILE A 3 -1.59 8.66 -16.77
C ILE A 3 -2.52 8.20 -15.66
N ALA A 4 -3.29 7.16 -15.92
CA ALA A 4 -4.13 6.52 -14.92
C ALA A 4 -3.64 5.09 -14.66
N VAL A 5 -3.56 4.71 -13.39
CA VAL A 5 -3.21 3.35 -12.97
C VAL A 5 -4.42 2.76 -12.25
N ILE A 6 -4.89 1.63 -12.71
CA ILE A 6 -6.07 0.94 -12.17
C ILE A 6 -5.61 -0.41 -11.62
N GLY A 7 -5.92 -0.69 -10.37
CA GLY A 7 -5.57 -1.98 -9.80
C GLY A 7 -5.62 -2.00 -8.28
N ALA A 8 -5.07 -3.06 -7.72
CA ALA A 8 -5.15 -3.35 -6.29
C ALA A 8 -4.03 -2.70 -5.50
N VAL A 9 -4.37 -2.29 -4.29
CA VAL A 9 -3.44 -1.91 -3.23
C VAL A 9 -3.76 -2.75 -2.00
N PHE A 10 -2.73 -3.23 -1.32
CA PHE A 10 -2.90 -3.96 -0.07
C PHE A 10 -1.75 -3.68 0.88
N VAL A 11 -1.95 -4.06 2.13
CA VAL A 11 -0.91 -3.98 3.16
C VAL A 11 -0.50 -5.39 3.53
N ASP A 12 0.77 -5.70 3.36
CA ASP A 12 1.36 -6.95 3.80
C ASP A 12 1.73 -6.86 5.28
N ILE A 13 1.37 -7.88 6.03
CA ILE A 13 1.78 -8.03 7.42
C ILE A 13 2.85 -9.12 7.47
N LYS A 14 4.07 -8.72 7.80
CA LYS A 14 5.21 -9.63 7.86
C LYS A 14 5.68 -9.81 9.30
N GLY A 15 5.83 -11.06 9.72
CA GLY A 15 6.37 -11.40 11.03
C GLY A 15 7.82 -11.88 10.92
N PHE A 16 8.67 -11.43 11.84
CA PHE A 16 10.08 -11.81 11.91
C PHE A 16 10.35 -12.35 13.30
N PRO A 17 10.55 -13.68 13.48
CA PRO A 17 10.84 -14.24 14.79
C PRO A 17 12.20 -13.77 15.29
N PHE A 18 12.32 -13.52 16.60
CA PHE A 18 13.60 -13.13 17.22
C PHE A 18 14.59 -14.28 17.33
N ASP A 19 14.08 -15.51 17.26
CA ASP A 19 14.83 -16.73 17.47
C ASP A 19 14.50 -17.73 16.37
N HIS A 20 14.87 -18.99 16.54
CA HIS A 20 14.52 -20.04 15.58
C HIS A 20 13.00 -20.11 15.39
N TYR A 21 12.56 -20.14 14.15
CA TYR A 21 11.16 -20.28 13.82
C TYR A 21 10.68 -21.70 14.19
N LEU A 22 9.62 -21.77 14.98
CA LEU A 22 8.98 -23.03 15.39
C LEU A 22 7.66 -23.19 14.62
N PRO A 23 7.57 -24.09 13.63
CA PRO A 23 6.38 -24.16 12.76
C PRO A 23 5.07 -24.46 13.48
N SER A 24 5.12 -25.19 14.60
CA SER A 24 3.95 -25.56 15.39
C SER A 24 3.85 -24.86 16.73
N GLY A 25 4.69 -23.86 16.98
CA GLY A 25 4.80 -23.19 18.26
C GLY A 25 4.50 -21.71 18.20
N ARG A 26 4.66 -21.05 19.32
CA ARG A 26 4.61 -19.60 19.42
C ARG A 26 5.99 -19.04 19.13
N ASN A 27 6.03 -18.00 18.32
CA ASN A 27 7.26 -17.32 17.98
C ASN A 27 7.14 -15.85 18.38
N ALA A 28 7.86 -15.44 19.41
CA ALA A 28 8.00 -14.03 19.73
C ALA A 28 8.83 -13.37 18.64
N GLY A 29 8.41 -12.20 18.17
CA GLY A 29 9.10 -11.56 17.08
C GLY A 29 8.62 -10.15 16.83
N ARG A 30 9.00 -9.63 15.67
CA ARG A 30 8.66 -8.32 15.17
C ARG A 30 7.63 -8.46 14.06
N VAL A 31 6.70 -7.51 13.99
CA VAL A 31 5.69 -7.44 12.93
C VAL A 31 5.89 -6.15 12.16
N GLU A 32 5.88 -6.23 10.84
CA GLU A 32 5.96 -5.08 9.95
C GLU A 32 4.74 -5.03 9.02
N TYR A 33 4.27 -3.81 8.75
CA TYR A 33 3.20 -3.53 7.80
C TYR A 33 3.82 -2.88 6.57
N ILE A 34 3.70 -3.53 5.42
CA ILE A 34 4.32 -3.07 4.18
C ILE A 34 3.22 -2.87 3.14
N HIS A 35 3.15 -1.67 2.57
CA HIS A 35 2.21 -1.40 1.49
C HIS A 35 2.65 -2.14 0.23
N GLY A 36 1.71 -2.83 -0.41
CA GLY A 36 1.97 -3.65 -1.58
C GLY A 36 0.93 -3.48 -2.67
N GLY A 37 1.00 -4.37 -3.63
CA GLY A 37 0.16 -4.36 -4.82
C GLY A 37 0.91 -3.83 -6.03
N VAL A 38 0.72 -4.49 -7.16
CA VAL A 38 1.41 -4.10 -8.41
C VAL A 38 1.01 -2.69 -8.83
N ALA A 39 -0.28 -2.36 -8.79
CA ALA A 39 -0.76 -1.04 -9.16
C ALA A 39 -0.18 0.06 -8.28
N ARG A 40 -0.09 -0.17 -6.97
CA ARG A 40 0.52 0.79 -6.05
C ARG A 40 1.99 1.02 -6.38
N ASN A 41 2.75 -0.04 -6.66
CA ASN A 41 4.16 0.07 -7.02
C ASN A 41 4.34 0.82 -8.34
N VAL A 42 3.54 0.53 -9.35
CA VAL A 42 3.60 1.23 -10.64
C VAL A 42 3.29 2.72 -10.48
N VAL A 43 2.25 3.07 -9.73
CA VAL A 43 1.88 4.47 -9.55
C VAL A 43 2.94 5.26 -8.78
N GLU A 44 3.58 4.65 -7.80
CA GLU A 44 4.69 5.30 -7.08
C GLU A 44 5.91 5.50 -7.98
N ASP A 45 6.25 4.51 -8.79
CA ASP A 45 7.35 4.63 -9.74
C ASP A 45 7.11 5.77 -10.73
N ILE A 46 5.89 5.91 -11.25
CA ILE A 46 5.52 7.01 -12.14
C ILE A 46 5.59 8.34 -11.39
N ALA A 47 5.11 8.40 -10.15
CA ALA A 47 5.16 9.62 -9.34
C ALA A 47 6.60 10.05 -9.04
N ASN A 48 7.49 9.09 -8.82
CA ASN A 48 8.91 9.36 -8.58
C ASN A 48 9.62 9.94 -9.81
N MET A 49 9.04 9.82 -10.99
CA MET A 49 9.51 10.46 -12.21
C MET A 49 8.96 11.89 -12.37
N GLU A 50 8.40 12.48 -11.32
CA GLU A 50 7.78 13.82 -11.28
C GLU A 50 6.53 13.95 -12.17
N LEU A 51 5.95 12.86 -12.56
CA LEU A 51 4.65 12.81 -13.22
C LEU A 51 3.56 12.73 -12.15
N ARG A 52 2.37 13.26 -12.45
CA ARG A 52 1.23 13.19 -11.51
C ARG A 52 0.24 12.14 -12.01
N PRO A 53 0.43 10.88 -11.66
CA PRO A 53 -0.49 9.84 -12.08
C PRO A 53 -1.79 9.93 -11.27
N THR A 54 -2.86 9.43 -11.86
CA THR A 54 -4.13 9.20 -11.16
C THR A 54 -4.22 7.72 -10.81
N TYR A 55 -4.45 7.43 -9.54
CA TYR A 55 -4.73 6.06 -9.10
C TYR A 55 -6.24 5.85 -9.00
N VAL A 56 -6.72 4.75 -9.59
CA VAL A 56 -8.12 4.31 -9.51
C VAL A 56 -8.14 2.96 -8.82
N GLY A 57 -8.80 2.89 -7.69
CA GLY A 57 -8.85 1.67 -6.90
C GLY A 57 -9.77 1.78 -5.70
N ILE A 58 -9.64 0.82 -4.79
CA ILE A 58 -10.46 0.72 -3.59
C ILE A 58 -9.55 0.54 -2.39
N VAL A 59 -9.84 1.28 -1.33
CA VAL A 59 -9.22 1.09 -0.01
C VAL A 59 -10.34 0.90 1.02
N ASP A 60 -10.00 0.33 2.17
CA ASP A 60 -10.95 0.21 3.27
C ASP A 60 -10.99 1.49 4.12
N ASP A 61 -11.94 1.56 5.06
CA ASP A 61 -12.09 2.71 5.95
C ASP A 61 -11.30 2.57 7.26
N THR A 62 -10.39 1.61 7.33
CA THR A 62 -9.50 1.44 8.49
C THR A 62 -8.38 2.47 8.48
N CYS A 63 -7.65 2.56 9.58
CA CYS A 63 -6.46 3.41 9.64
C CYS A 63 -5.38 2.96 8.65
N MET A 64 -5.34 1.68 8.27
CA MET A 64 -4.41 1.19 7.23
C MET A 64 -4.78 1.74 5.86
N GLY A 65 -6.08 1.76 5.51
CA GLY A 65 -6.55 2.35 4.26
C GLY A 65 -6.27 3.85 4.19
N ALA A 66 -6.50 4.56 5.28
CA ALA A 66 -6.19 5.98 5.39
C ALA A 66 -4.68 6.24 5.24
N ASP A 67 -3.84 5.38 5.78
CA ASP A 67 -2.38 5.49 5.67
C ASP A 67 -1.91 5.29 4.23
N VAL A 68 -2.49 4.33 3.52
CA VAL A 68 -2.22 4.11 2.08
C VAL A 68 -2.54 5.38 1.28
N LEU A 69 -3.73 5.95 1.48
CA LEU A 69 -4.13 7.18 0.79
C LEU A 69 -3.19 8.34 1.09
N ARG A 70 -2.83 8.53 2.36
CA ARG A 70 -1.92 9.61 2.76
C ARG A 70 -0.56 9.47 2.08
N LYS A 71 -0.02 8.26 2.02
CA LYS A 71 1.28 8.03 1.36
C LYS A 71 1.22 8.27 -0.14
N LEU A 72 0.16 7.86 -0.80
CA LEU A 72 -0.04 8.16 -2.22
C LEU A 72 -0.12 9.67 -2.45
N GLN A 73 -0.87 10.39 -1.62
CA GLN A 73 -0.98 11.85 -1.71
C GLN A 73 0.37 12.54 -1.46
N ASN A 74 1.16 12.04 -0.52
CA ASN A 74 2.50 12.56 -0.26
C ASN A 74 3.45 12.39 -1.45
N HIS A 75 3.24 11.36 -2.27
CA HIS A 75 3.95 11.15 -3.53
C HIS A 75 3.31 11.89 -4.71
N LYS A 76 2.35 12.78 -4.45
CA LYS A 76 1.65 13.59 -5.46
C LYS A 76 0.85 12.76 -6.46
N VAL A 77 0.32 11.65 -6.00
CA VAL A 77 -0.64 10.84 -6.76
C VAL A 77 -2.02 11.46 -6.61
N ASN A 78 -2.75 11.59 -7.70
CA ASN A 78 -4.16 11.99 -7.64
C ASN A 78 -5.00 10.81 -7.15
N THR A 79 -5.68 10.98 -6.02
CA THR A 79 -6.51 9.95 -5.38
C THR A 79 -8.02 10.25 -5.44
N ASP A 80 -8.44 11.19 -6.29
CA ASP A 80 -9.85 11.62 -6.37
C ASP A 80 -10.80 10.49 -6.75
N TYR A 81 -10.31 9.47 -7.43
CA TYR A 81 -11.11 8.33 -7.91
C TYR A 81 -10.88 7.06 -7.09
N VAL A 82 -10.32 7.18 -5.90
CA VAL A 82 -10.18 6.05 -4.98
C VAL A 82 -11.44 5.96 -4.12
N LEU A 83 -12.08 4.80 -4.14
CA LEU A 83 -13.26 4.54 -3.31
C LEU A 83 -12.80 4.01 -1.94
N THR A 84 -13.39 4.54 -0.89
CA THR A 84 -13.23 4.00 0.47
C THR A 84 -14.46 3.18 0.82
N VAL A 85 -14.25 1.93 1.17
CA VAL A 85 -15.34 0.99 1.51
C VAL A 85 -15.14 0.42 2.91
N PRO A 86 -16.24 0.02 3.60
CA PRO A 86 -16.13 -0.57 4.92
C PRO A 86 -15.41 -1.92 4.93
#